data_83179c9333a06289f60d96833950fe38
#
_entry.id   83179c9333a06289f60d96833950fe38
#
_cell.length_a   1.000
_cell.length_b   1.000
_cell.length_c   1.000
_cell.angle_alpha   90.00
_cell.angle_beta   90.00
_cell.angle_gamma   90.00
#
_symmetry.space_group_name_H-M   'P 1'
#
loop_
_entity.id
_entity.type
_entity.pdbx_description
1 polymer ?
#
loop_
_entity_poly.entity_id
_entity_poly.type
_entity_poly.pdbx_seq_one_letter_code
_entity_poly.pdbx_strand_id
1 'polypeptide(L)'
;MTTDQARHEPDFRRSDDQAAELGHPSYVWRAGQERRLALVRRWARLDGARVLDIGCGVGIYTSRFLNYTPHAAGVELDFPVAAQARSRVPLIAVSPAERLPFASGSFDVVFSHEVIEHVLDDRLAASEMVRVCAPGGRIVLYCPNRLYPFETHGHYWRGRYHFGNTPLINWLPDPLRIRLAPHVRAYTGATLRQLFADQPVRLLHHCIVYPGFDNVVAARPAAGRVLRRLLYTLEHTPLQAFGLSHFVVLERTAVG
;
A
#
# COMPACT_ATOMS: atom_id res chain seq x y z
N MET A 1 34.78 21.69 -3.24
CA MET A 1 33.66 22.46 -2.66
C MET A 1 32.38 21.94 -3.25
N THR A 2 31.82 20.92 -2.64
CA THR A 2 30.53 20.30 -2.99
C THR A 2 29.58 20.64 -1.87
N THR A 3 28.74 21.64 -2.10
CA THR A 3 27.70 22.06 -1.19
C THR A 3 26.57 21.02 -1.18
N ASP A 4 26.53 20.31 -0.09
CA ASP A 4 25.41 19.48 0.35
C ASP A 4 24.18 20.38 0.55
N GLN A 5 23.34 20.50 -0.48
CA GLN A 5 22.01 21.03 -0.35
C GLN A 5 21.08 19.88 0.07
N ALA A 6 21.16 19.50 1.32
CA ALA A 6 20.07 18.83 1.99
C ALA A 6 18.87 19.80 1.95
N ARG A 7 18.02 19.68 0.93
CA ARG A 7 16.73 20.37 0.87
C ARG A 7 15.94 19.89 2.08
N HIS A 8 15.73 20.79 3.00
CA HIS A 8 14.82 20.65 4.13
C HIS A 8 13.42 20.47 3.52
N GLU A 9 13.00 19.24 3.29
CA GLU A 9 11.59 18.95 2.99
C GLU A 9 10.79 19.33 4.24
N PRO A 10 9.72 20.10 4.11
CA PRO A 10 8.89 20.43 5.27
C PRO A 10 8.38 19.13 5.87
N ASP A 11 8.72 18.89 7.13
CA ASP A 11 8.30 17.75 7.92
C ASP A 11 6.80 17.91 8.24
N PHE A 12 5.95 17.59 7.25
CA PHE A 12 4.51 17.55 7.43
C PHE A 12 4.16 16.27 8.18
N ARG A 13 4.20 16.35 9.50
CA ARG A 13 3.69 15.27 10.36
C ARG A 13 2.20 15.46 10.52
N ARG A 14 1.44 14.43 10.14
CA ARG A 14 0.03 14.33 10.56
C ARG A 14 -0.04 14.33 12.08
N SER A 15 -1.06 14.97 12.65
CA SER A 15 -1.37 14.78 14.06
C SER A 15 -1.61 13.30 14.36
N ASP A 16 -1.46 12.87 15.62
CA ASP A 16 -1.67 11.47 16.00
C ASP A 16 -3.07 10.97 15.58
N ASP A 17 -4.10 11.82 15.69
CA ASP A 17 -5.47 11.50 15.28
C ASP A 17 -5.58 11.32 13.76
N GLN A 18 -5.01 12.23 12.95
CA GLN A 18 -4.98 12.08 11.49
C GLN A 18 -4.15 10.89 11.03
N ALA A 19 -3.05 10.61 11.72
CA ALA A 19 -2.22 9.46 11.43
C ALA A 19 -2.91 8.14 11.77
N ALA A 20 -3.73 8.13 12.82
CA ALA A 20 -4.56 6.98 13.16
C ALA A 20 -5.62 6.71 12.09
N GLU A 21 -6.28 7.74 11.56
CA GLU A 21 -7.35 7.59 10.57
C GLU A 21 -6.82 7.32 9.15
N LEU A 22 -5.75 7.99 8.73
CA LEU A 22 -5.30 8.02 7.33
C LEU A 22 -3.93 7.33 7.11
N GLY A 23 -3.34 6.78 8.16
CA GLY A 23 -1.98 6.23 8.14
C GLY A 23 -0.89 7.31 8.00
N HIS A 24 0.36 6.89 8.00
CA HIS A 24 1.52 7.76 7.77
C HIS A 24 2.03 7.61 6.34
N PRO A 25 2.05 8.69 5.53
CA PRO A 25 2.64 8.61 4.21
C PRO A 25 4.14 8.33 4.29
N SER A 26 4.65 7.55 3.36
CA SER A 26 6.09 7.35 3.22
C SER A 26 6.73 8.55 2.53
N TYR A 27 7.75 9.16 3.14
CA TYR A 27 8.48 10.30 2.57
C TYR A 27 9.79 9.90 1.90
N VAL A 28 10.27 8.69 2.13
CA VAL A 28 11.60 8.24 1.69
C VAL A 28 11.48 6.93 0.92
N TRP A 29 12.10 6.92 -0.27
CA TRP A 29 12.25 5.70 -1.06
C TRP A 29 13.35 4.81 -0.48
N ARG A 30 13.03 3.57 -0.18
CA ARG A 30 13.92 2.61 0.47
C ARG A 30 13.97 1.30 -0.31
N ALA A 31 14.88 0.40 0.08
CA ALA A 31 15.03 -0.90 -0.57
C ALA A 31 13.76 -1.76 -0.53
N GLY A 32 12.94 -1.63 0.51
CA GLY A 32 11.64 -2.29 0.59
C GLY A 32 10.67 -1.85 -0.50
N GLN A 33 10.56 -0.54 -0.74
CA GLN A 33 9.73 0.01 -1.83
C GLN A 33 10.27 -0.37 -3.21
N GLU A 34 11.59 -0.31 -3.41
CA GLU A 34 12.22 -0.74 -4.67
C GLU A 34 11.88 -2.20 -5.01
N ARG A 35 11.97 -3.08 -4.02
CA ARG A 35 11.61 -4.48 -4.18
C ARG A 35 10.12 -4.67 -4.51
N ARG A 36 9.23 -3.91 -3.85
CA ARG A 36 7.78 -3.96 -4.14
C ARG A 36 7.49 -3.45 -5.55
N LEU A 37 8.14 -2.39 -6.00
CA LEU A 37 8.04 -1.92 -7.39
C LEU A 37 8.53 -2.98 -8.39
N ALA A 38 9.61 -3.68 -8.09
CA ALA A 38 10.11 -4.77 -8.94
C ALA A 38 9.07 -5.92 -9.04
N LEU A 39 8.35 -6.24 -7.97
CA LEU A 39 7.24 -7.20 -8.00
C LEU A 39 6.08 -6.68 -8.86
N VAL A 40 5.69 -5.41 -8.72
CA VAL A 40 4.66 -4.80 -9.59
C VAL A 40 5.03 -4.98 -11.06
N ARG A 41 6.25 -4.63 -11.45
CA ARG A 41 6.75 -4.72 -12.85
C ARG A 41 6.78 -6.14 -13.40
N ARG A 42 6.91 -7.13 -12.55
CA ARG A 42 6.87 -8.54 -12.96
C ARG A 42 5.47 -8.98 -13.40
N TRP A 43 4.42 -8.37 -12.83
CA TRP A 43 3.04 -8.79 -13.03
C TRP A 43 2.18 -7.80 -13.81
N ALA A 44 2.61 -6.54 -13.87
CA ALA A 44 1.93 -5.47 -14.59
C ALA A 44 2.92 -4.74 -15.50
N ARG A 45 2.60 -4.64 -16.79
CA ARG A 45 3.38 -3.86 -17.74
C ARG A 45 3.14 -2.37 -17.45
N LEU A 46 4.19 -1.64 -17.11
CA LEU A 46 4.12 -0.20 -16.85
C LEU A 46 4.46 0.65 -18.07
N ASP A 47 5.29 0.14 -18.99
CA ASP A 47 5.79 0.89 -20.14
C ASP A 47 4.63 1.34 -21.06
N GLY A 48 4.43 2.66 -21.13
CA GLY A 48 3.36 3.31 -21.88
C GLY A 48 1.95 3.10 -21.34
N ALA A 49 1.78 2.41 -20.20
CA ALA A 49 0.48 2.14 -19.59
C ALA A 49 -0.10 3.38 -18.90
N ARG A 50 -1.43 3.48 -18.86
CA ARG A 50 -2.15 4.41 -17.99
C ARG A 50 -2.19 3.82 -16.59
N VAL A 51 -1.48 4.45 -15.64
CA VAL A 51 -1.31 3.94 -14.27
C VAL A 51 -2.03 4.85 -13.28
N LEU A 52 -2.85 4.28 -12.42
CA LEU A 52 -3.47 4.97 -11.28
C LEU A 52 -2.86 4.45 -9.98
N ASP A 53 -2.38 5.36 -9.14
CA ASP A 53 -1.91 5.11 -7.78
C ASP A 53 -2.96 5.64 -6.79
N ILE A 54 -3.70 4.73 -6.15
CA ILE A 54 -4.76 5.05 -5.20
C ILE A 54 -4.15 5.15 -3.80
N GLY A 55 -4.41 6.27 -3.09
CA GLY A 55 -3.76 6.62 -1.83
C GLY A 55 -2.28 6.92 -2.05
N CYS A 56 -1.99 7.75 -3.06
CA CYS A 56 -0.61 7.98 -3.50
C CYS A 56 0.29 8.70 -2.47
N GLY A 57 -0.30 9.18 -1.35
CA GLY A 57 0.42 9.97 -0.35
C GLY A 57 1.10 11.16 -1.00
N VAL A 58 2.36 11.39 -0.68
CA VAL A 58 3.17 12.47 -1.29
C VAL A 58 3.72 12.11 -2.69
N GLY A 59 3.16 11.09 -3.35
CA GLY A 59 3.47 10.73 -4.73
C GLY A 59 4.74 9.92 -4.93
N ILE A 60 5.22 9.20 -3.92
CA ILE A 60 6.50 8.47 -3.99
C ILE A 60 6.46 7.32 -5.03
N TYR A 61 5.44 6.47 -5.01
CA TYR A 61 5.29 5.42 -6.02
C TYR A 61 4.89 6.01 -7.36
N THR A 62 3.95 6.95 -7.39
CA THR A 62 3.49 7.58 -8.63
C THR A 62 4.65 8.23 -9.39
N SER A 63 5.56 8.92 -8.69
CA SER A 63 6.76 9.52 -9.32
C SER A 63 7.72 8.46 -9.90
N ARG A 64 7.74 7.24 -9.33
CA ARG A 64 8.52 6.12 -9.91
C ARG A 64 7.86 5.52 -11.13
N PHE A 65 6.52 5.48 -11.17
CA PHE A 65 5.79 5.05 -12.36
C PHE A 65 6.05 5.99 -13.55
N LEU A 66 6.26 7.29 -13.32
CA LEU A 66 6.63 8.25 -14.36
C LEU A 66 7.94 7.92 -15.08
N ASN A 67 8.81 7.08 -14.50
CA ASN A 67 10.01 6.59 -15.19
C ASN A 67 9.68 5.55 -16.31
N TYR A 68 8.45 5.03 -16.34
CA TYR A 68 8.01 4.00 -17.30
C TYR A 68 6.92 4.53 -18.24
N THR A 69 6.14 5.50 -17.78
CA THR A 69 5.02 6.05 -18.55
C THR A 69 4.75 7.51 -18.18
N PRO A 70 4.46 8.41 -19.12
CA PRO A 70 4.01 9.76 -18.79
C PRO A 70 2.55 9.80 -18.29
N HIS A 71 1.82 8.68 -18.36
CA HIS A 71 0.39 8.57 -18.06
C HIS A 71 0.12 8.03 -16.65
N ALA A 72 0.97 8.37 -15.66
CA ALA A 72 0.74 8.03 -14.28
C ALA A 72 -0.01 9.15 -13.55
N ALA A 73 -1.05 8.77 -12.82
CA ALA A 73 -1.89 9.64 -12.00
C ALA A 73 -1.95 9.13 -10.55
N GLY A 74 -2.18 10.03 -9.61
CA GLY A 74 -2.41 9.68 -8.20
C GLY A 74 -3.76 10.18 -7.69
N VAL A 75 -4.30 9.48 -6.70
CA VAL A 75 -5.43 9.93 -5.88
C VAL A 75 -5.02 9.90 -4.42
N GLU A 76 -5.29 10.98 -3.71
CA GLU A 76 -5.06 11.11 -2.27
C GLU A 76 -6.26 11.77 -1.62
N LEU A 77 -6.67 11.30 -0.45
CA LEU A 77 -7.82 11.84 0.29
C LEU A 77 -7.45 13.16 0.99
N ASP A 78 -6.26 13.20 1.59
CA ASP A 78 -5.77 14.35 2.36
C ASP A 78 -5.27 15.45 1.43
N PHE A 79 -5.98 16.58 1.37
CA PHE A 79 -5.66 17.70 0.49
C PHE A 79 -4.23 18.27 0.68
N PRO A 80 -3.74 18.54 1.90
CA PRO A 80 -2.36 18.95 2.14
C PRO A 80 -1.31 17.98 1.59
N VAL A 81 -1.54 16.68 1.75
CA VAL A 81 -0.65 15.61 1.24
C VAL A 81 -0.71 15.54 -0.30
N ALA A 82 -1.91 15.63 -0.87
CA ALA A 82 -2.12 15.70 -2.32
C ALA A 82 -1.45 16.94 -2.94
N ALA A 83 -1.52 18.09 -2.27
CA ALA A 83 -0.84 19.31 -2.70
C ALA A 83 0.69 19.13 -2.74
N GLN A 84 1.26 18.42 -1.77
CA GLN A 84 2.67 18.06 -1.78
C GLN A 84 3.00 17.09 -2.92
N ALA A 85 2.16 16.10 -3.19
CA ALA A 85 2.34 15.16 -4.29
C ALA A 85 2.42 15.86 -5.66
N ARG A 86 1.66 16.93 -5.87
CA ARG A 86 1.66 17.73 -7.12
C ARG A 86 3.02 18.31 -7.48
N SER A 87 3.92 18.47 -6.53
CA SER A 87 5.29 18.90 -6.83
C SER A 87 6.12 17.85 -7.58
N ARG A 88 5.68 16.60 -7.53
CA ARG A 88 6.35 15.43 -8.13
C ARG A 88 5.58 14.81 -9.28
N VAL A 89 4.26 14.91 -9.23
CA VAL A 89 3.33 14.20 -10.13
C VAL A 89 2.36 15.21 -10.76
N PRO A 90 2.31 15.31 -12.09
CA PRO A 90 1.48 16.29 -12.78
C PRO A 90 -0.03 16.11 -12.55
N LEU A 91 -0.49 14.87 -12.43
CA LEU A 91 -1.91 14.56 -12.29
C LEU A 91 -2.20 13.92 -10.93
N ILE A 92 -2.72 14.73 -10.00
CA ILE A 92 -3.20 14.32 -8.68
C ILE A 92 -4.64 14.78 -8.50
N ALA A 93 -5.52 13.87 -8.16
CA ALA A 93 -6.89 14.15 -7.75
C ALA A 93 -7.04 14.01 -6.23
N VAL A 94 -7.96 14.77 -5.64
CA VAL A 94 -8.35 14.64 -4.22
C VAL A 94 -9.69 13.93 -4.17
N SER A 95 -9.71 12.70 -3.66
CA SER A 95 -10.93 11.90 -3.59
C SER A 95 -10.73 10.70 -2.66
N PRO A 96 -11.79 10.20 -2.00
CA PRO A 96 -11.76 8.90 -1.36
C PRO A 96 -11.65 7.76 -2.39
N ALA A 97 -11.07 6.63 -1.97
CA ALA A 97 -10.93 5.46 -2.82
C ALA A 97 -12.28 4.80 -3.18
N GLU A 98 -13.30 5.05 -2.39
CA GLU A 98 -14.68 4.61 -2.59
C GLU A 98 -15.43 5.36 -3.69
N ARG A 99 -14.87 6.46 -4.20
CA ARG A 99 -15.47 7.29 -5.23
C ARG A 99 -14.42 7.96 -6.10
N LEU A 100 -13.83 7.20 -7.00
CA LEU A 100 -12.75 7.68 -7.86
C LEU A 100 -13.27 8.61 -8.96
N PRO A 101 -12.66 9.80 -9.18
CA PRO A 101 -13.13 10.81 -10.13
C PRO A 101 -12.71 10.50 -11.57
N PHE A 102 -12.75 9.24 -11.97
CA PHE A 102 -12.36 8.78 -13.30
C PHE A 102 -13.46 7.93 -13.93
N ALA A 103 -13.53 7.93 -15.25
CA ALA A 103 -14.43 7.08 -15.99
C ALA A 103 -14.06 5.59 -15.86
N SER A 104 -15.02 4.70 -16.09
CA SER A 104 -14.79 3.27 -16.12
C SER A 104 -13.77 2.89 -17.20
N GLY A 105 -12.83 2.00 -16.88
CA GLY A 105 -11.84 1.50 -17.85
C GLY A 105 -10.77 2.52 -18.26
N SER A 106 -10.53 3.55 -17.43
CA SER A 106 -9.56 4.61 -17.74
C SER A 106 -8.11 4.18 -17.60
N PHE A 107 -7.81 3.13 -16.83
CA PHE A 107 -6.44 2.74 -16.47
C PHE A 107 -6.11 1.29 -16.82
N ASP A 108 -4.91 1.08 -17.35
CA ASP A 108 -4.39 -0.25 -17.67
C ASP A 108 -3.80 -0.93 -16.45
N VAL A 109 -3.32 -0.13 -15.47
CA VAL A 109 -2.82 -0.59 -14.17
C VAL A 109 -3.41 0.29 -13.07
N VAL A 110 -4.07 -0.34 -12.10
CA VAL A 110 -4.55 0.27 -10.87
C VAL A 110 -3.71 -0.27 -9.73
N PHE A 111 -2.98 0.60 -9.07
CA PHE A 111 -2.10 0.27 -7.94
C PHE A 111 -2.67 0.85 -6.66
N SER A 112 -2.60 0.08 -5.57
CA SER A 112 -2.97 0.52 -4.23
C SER A 112 -2.02 -0.13 -3.22
N HIS A 113 -1.42 0.69 -2.36
CA HIS A 113 -0.39 0.25 -1.44
C HIS A 113 -0.67 0.76 -0.03
N GLU A 114 -1.09 -0.15 0.86
CA GLU A 114 -1.43 0.14 2.26
C GLU A 114 -2.50 1.26 2.35
N VAL A 115 -3.66 1.05 1.71
CA VAL A 115 -4.77 2.00 1.64
C VAL A 115 -6.10 1.34 2.02
N ILE A 116 -6.39 0.14 1.48
CA ILE A 116 -7.71 -0.49 1.62
C ILE A 116 -8.08 -0.82 3.07
N GLU A 117 -7.09 -0.92 3.94
CA GLU A 117 -7.26 -1.09 5.38
C GLU A 117 -7.78 0.15 6.11
N HIS A 118 -7.62 1.34 5.51
CA HIS A 118 -7.98 2.64 6.10
C HIS A 118 -9.29 3.21 5.56
N VAL A 119 -9.81 2.69 4.44
CA VAL A 119 -11.05 3.20 3.83
C VAL A 119 -12.28 2.92 4.69
N LEU A 120 -13.34 3.69 4.54
CA LEU A 120 -14.59 3.48 5.28
C LEU A 120 -15.28 2.18 4.82
N ASP A 121 -15.40 1.98 3.50
CA ASP A 121 -15.99 0.80 2.88
C ASP A 121 -14.99 0.15 1.89
N ASP A 122 -14.37 -0.93 2.32
CA ASP A 122 -13.36 -1.65 1.55
C ASP A 122 -13.95 -2.39 0.34
N ARG A 123 -15.24 -2.80 0.41
CA ARG A 123 -15.94 -3.41 -0.74
C ARG A 123 -16.22 -2.36 -1.82
N LEU A 124 -16.66 -1.18 -1.44
CA LEU A 124 -16.89 -0.08 -2.37
C LEU A 124 -15.58 0.39 -3.01
N ALA A 125 -14.51 0.53 -2.21
CA ALA A 125 -13.17 0.85 -2.73
C ALA A 125 -12.68 -0.23 -3.72
N ALA A 126 -12.83 -1.52 -3.40
CA ALA A 126 -12.49 -2.62 -4.31
C ALA A 126 -13.30 -2.57 -5.61
N SER A 127 -14.60 -2.26 -5.54
CA SER A 127 -15.46 -2.07 -6.71
C SER A 127 -14.99 -0.91 -7.59
N GLU A 128 -14.61 0.21 -6.99
CA GLU A 128 -14.09 1.38 -7.72
C GLU A 128 -12.74 1.07 -8.39
N MET A 129 -11.84 0.33 -7.72
CA MET A 129 -10.59 -0.15 -8.34
C MET A 129 -10.89 -0.97 -9.60
N VAL A 130 -11.87 -1.86 -9.53
CA VAL A 130 -12.29 -2.69 -10.68
C VAL A 130 -12.94 -1.82 -11.75
N ARG A 131 -13.83 -0.89 -11.38
CA ARG A 131 -14.53 -0.01 -12.33
C ARG A 131 -13.56 0.81 -13.18
N VAL A 132 -12.57 1.43 -12.56
CA VAL A 132 -11.62 2.31 -13.28
C VAL A 132 -10.53 1.56 -14.04
N CYS A 133 -10.27 0.28 -13.69
CA CYS A 133 -9.35 -0.58 -14.42
C CYS A 133 -9.92 -0.95 -15.79
N ALA A 134 -9.16 -0.93 -16.86
CA ALA A 134 -9.58 -1.34 -18.18
C ALA A 134 -9.79 -2.88 -18.26
N PRO A 135 -10.67 -3.40 -19.13
CA PRO A 135 -10.73 -4.83 -19.42
C PRO A 135 -9.34 -5.35 -19.84
N GLY A 136 -8.89 -6.46 -19.26
CA GLY A 136 -7.53 -6.99 -19.43
C GLY A 136 -6.45 -6.26 -18.63
N GLY A 137 -6.79 -5.14 -17.98
CA GLY A 137 -5.88 -4.39 -17.10
C GLY A 137 -5.57 -5.14 -15.81
N ARG A 138 -4.63 -4.59 -15.04
CA ARG A 138 -4.13 -5.16 -13.78
C ARG A 138 -4.52 -4.29 -12.59
N ILE A 139 -5.00 -4.94 -11.54
CA ILE A 139 -5.16 -4.34 -10.21
C ILE A 139 -4.09 -4.96 -9.34
N VAL A 140 -3.23 -4.11 -8.77
CA VAL A 140 -2.12 -4.52 -7.92
C VAL A 140 -2.31 -3.94 -6.54
N LEU A 141 -2.49 -4.81 -5.55
CA LEU A 141 -2.84 -4.44 -4.19
C LEU A 141 -1.79 -4.92 -3.20
N TYR A 142 -1.36 -4.03 -2.31
CA TYR A 142 -0.68 -4.36 -1.06
C TYR A 142 -1.57 -3.97 0.12
N CYS A 143 -1.72 -4.86 1.09
CA CYS A 143 -2.47 -4.58 2.32
C CYS A 143 -1.96 -5.44 3.49
N PRO A 144 -2.22 -5.05 4.76
CA PRO A 144 -1.71 -5.73 5.93
C PRO A 144 -2.19 -7.17 6.06
N ASN A 145 -1.25 -8.05 6.38
CA ASN A 145 -1.54 -9.45 6.65
C ASN A 145 -1.94 -9.66 8.12
N ARG A 146 -3.11 -10.24 8.33
CA ARG A 146 -3.66 -10.57 9.66
C ARG A 146 -2.76 -11.50 10.49
N LEU A 147 -1.94 -12.32 9.83
CA LEU A 147 -1.04 -13.26 10.51
C LEU A 147 0.33 -12.66 10.81
N TYR A 148 0.63 -11.43 10.34
CA TYR A 148 1.86 -10.76 10.74
C TYR A 148 1.87 -10.52 12.25
N PRO A 149 2.97 -10.89 12.98
CA PRO A 149 2.95 -10.89 14.45
C PRO A 149 2.91 -9.50 15.09
N PHE A 150 3.03 -8.43 14.32
CA PHE A 150 3.01 -7.06 14.83
C PHE A 150 1.92 -6.24 14.18
N GLU A 151 1.19 -5.42 14.97
CA GLU A 151 0.39 -4.32 14.45
C GLU A 151 1.33 -3.13 14.17
N THR A 152 1.32 -2.65 12.93
CA THR A 152 2.28 -1.62 12.46
C THR A 152 1.71 -0.22 12.38
N HIS A 153 0.38 -0.08 12.46
CA HIS A 153 -0.33 1.20 12.38
C HIS A 153 -0.61 1.81 13.76
N GLY A 154 -0.10 1.19 14.83
CA GLY A 154 -0.36 1.62 16.19
C GLY A 154 -1.66 1.05 16.78
N HIS A 155 -1.94 1.41 18.03
CA HIS A 155 -3.10 0.93 18.76
C HIS A 155 -3.55 1.93 19.83
N TYR A 156 -4.80 1.80 20.25
CA TYR A 156 -5.34 2.55 21.39
C TYR A 156 -5.23 1.74 22.67
N TRP A 157 -4.67 2.36 23.72
CA TRP A 157 -4.63 1.80 25.06
C TRP A 157 -5.10 2.84 26.06
N ARG A 158 -6.11 2.51 26.85
CA ARG A 158 -6.72 3.44 27.85
C ARG A 158 -7.08 4.81 27.25
N GLY A 159 -7.63 4.83 26.04
CA GLY A 159 -8.07 6.04 25.34
C GLY A 159 -6.93 6.87 24.72
N ARG A 160 -5.68 6.38 24.73
CA ARG A 160 -4.54 7.05 24.11
C ARG A 160 -4.04 6.24 22.91
N TYR A 161 -3.70 6.92 21.84
CA TYR A 161 -3.06 6.32 20.68
C TYR A 161 -1.57 6.11 20.94
N HIS A 162 -1.07 4.94 20.55
CA HIS A 162 0.34 4.55 20.63
C HIS A 162 0.79 4.09 19.26
N PHE A 163 1.59 4.92 18.60
CA PHE A 163 2.19 4.57 17.31
C PHE A 163 3.35 3.58 17.50
N GLY A 164 3.49 2.65 16.55
CA GLY A 164 4.62 1.72 16.47
C GLY A 164 4.20 0.26 16.42
N ASN A 165 5.21 -0.59 16.27
CA ASN A 165 5.02 -2.03 16.12
C ASN A 165 4.65 -2.66 17.48
N THR A 166 3.39 -3.06 17.62
CA THR A 166 2.91 -3.73 18.84
C THR A 166 2.70 -5.22 18.56
N PRO A 167 3.38 -6.10 19.33
CA PRO A 167 3.29 -7.53 19.09
C PRO A 167 1.91 -8.09 19.40
N LEU A 168 1.50 -9.12 18.67
CA LEU A 168 0.36 -10.02 18.91
C LEU A 168 -1.04 -9.40 18.79
N ILE A 169 -1.20 -8.08 18.61
CA ILE A 169 -2.54 -7.46 18.42
C ILE A 169 -3.26 -8.09 17.24
N ASN A 170 -2.56 -8.35 16.15
CA ASN A 170 -3.15 -8.97 14.96
C ASN A 170 -3.66 -10.40 15.21
N TRP A 171 -3.22 -11.08 16.24
CA TRP A 171 -3.64 -12.46 16.56
C TRP A 171 -4.79 -12.52 17.57
N LEU A 172 -5.19 -11.38 18.12
CA LEU A 172 -6.35 -11.33 19.01
C LEU A 172 -7.64 -11.64 18.24
N PRO A 173 -8.66 -12.20 18.89
CA PRO A 173 -10.01 -12.28 18.34
C PRO A 173 -10.51 -10.89 17.89
N ASP A 174 -11.31 -10.85 16.81
CA ASP A 174 -11.73 -9.59 16.19
C ASP A 174 -12.33 -8.55 17.15
N PRO A 175 -13.20 -8.90 18.13
CA PRO A 175 -13.73 -7.90 19.06
C PRO A 175 -12.66 -7.18 19.88
N LEU A 176 -11.59 -7.90 20.28
CA LEU A 176 -10.48 -7.32 21.04
C LEU A 176 -9.54 -6.52 20.13
N ARG A 177 -9.23 -7.05 18.93
CA ARG A 177 -8.42 -6.34 17.95
C ARG A 177 -9.05 -5.03 17.53
N ILE A 178 -10.34 -5.05 17.16
CA ILE A 178 -11.08 -3.86 16.74
C ILE A 178 -11.12 -2.81 17.85
N ARG A 179 -11.21 -3.22 19.12
CA ARG A 179 -11.14 -2.28 20.26
C ARG A 179 -9.77 -1.62 20.39
N LEU A 180 -8.69 -2.34 20.06
CA LEU A 180 -7.32 -1.83 20.16
C LEU A 180 -6.88 -1.08 18.89
N ALA A 181 -7.29 -1.54 17.72
CA ALA A 181 -6.94 -0.95 16.43
C ALA A 181 -8.19 -0.74 15.56
N PRO A 182 -9.13 0.15 15.96
CA PRO A 182 -10.38 0.38 15.23
C PRO A 182 -10.18 1.09 13.89
N HIS A 183 -9.08 1.79 13.73
CA HIS A 183 -8.73 2.66 12.60
C HIS A 183 -8.11 1.90 11.43
N VAL A 184 -7.82 0.60 11.58
CA VAL A 184 -7.13 -0.17 10.54
C VAL A 184 -7.63 -1.61 10.48
N ARG A 185 -7.85 -2.11 9.26
CA ARG A 185 -8.15 -3.52 9.01
C ARG A 185 -6.85 -4.31 8.80
N ALA A 186 -6.94 -5.62 8.98
CA ALA A 186 -5.92 -6.55 8.54
C ALA A 186 -6.62 -7.78 7.95
N TYR A 187 -6.11 -8.27 6.84
CA TYR A 187 -6.79 -9.27 6.02
C TYR A 187 -6.14 -10.65 6.16
N THR A 188 -6.94 -11.68 6.10
CA THR A 188 -6.49 -13.02 5.73
C THR A 188 -6.57 -13.18 4.22
N GLY A 189 -5.88 -14.16 3.65
CA GLY A 189 -6.03 -14.43 2.23
C GLY A 189 -7.47 -14.78 1.81
N ALA A 190 -8.29 -15.32 2.73
CA ALA A 190 -9.70 -15.61 2.48
C ALA A 190 -10.55 -14.34 2.45
N THR A 191 -10.44 -13.49 3.48
CA THR A 191 -11.21 -12.23 3.56
C THR A 191 -10.84 -11.28 2.42
N LEU A 192 -9.57 -11.23 2.05
CA LEU A 192 -9.11 -10.41 0.92
C LEU A 192 -9.68 -10.89 -0.42
N ARG A 193 -9.73 -12.21 -0.67
CA ARG A 193 -10.38 -12.75 -1.88
C ARG A 193 -11.88 -12.46 -1.91
N GLN A 194 -12.52 -12.46 -0.74
CA GLN A 194 -13.96 -12.20 -0.63
C GLN A 194 -14.32 -10.75 -1.00
N LEU A 195 -13.42 -9.78 -0.86
CA LEU A 195 -13.64 -8.39 -1.32
C LEU A 195 -13.90 -8.32 -2.83
N PHE A 196 -13.34 -9.24 -3.59
CA PHE A 196 -13.42 -9.26 -5.04
C PHE A 196 -14.29 -10.40 -5.60
N ALA A 197 -14.98 -11.18 -4.73
CA ALA A 197 -15.69 -12.39 -5.15
C ALA A 197 -16.79 -12.11 -6.19
N ASP A 198 -17.51 -10.99 -6.04
CA ASP A 198 -18.61 -10.59 -6.92
C ASP A 198 -18.17 -9.61 -8.02
N GLN A 199 -16.86 -9.43 -8.20
CA GLN A 199 -16.31 -8.51 -9.18
C GLN A 199 -15.84 -9.26 -10.45
N PRO A 200 -15.91 -8.65 -11.63
CA PRO A 200 -15.42 -9.23 -12.88
C PRO A 200 -13.87 -9.23 -12.93
N VAL A 201 -13.26 -10.02 -12.06
CA VAL A 201 -11.79 -10.13 -11.98
C VAL A 201 -11.34 -11.58 -11.88
N ARG A 202 -10.12 -11.84 -12.32
CA ARG A 202 -9.42 -13.10 -12.18
C ARG A 202 -8.16 -12.92 -11.33
N LEU A 203 -7.97 -13.73 -10.32
CA LEU A 203 -6.74 -13.74 -9.53
C LEU A 203 -5.59 -14.30 -10.38
N LEU A 204 -4.56 -13.51 -10.60
CA LEU A 204 -3.35 -13.93 -11.31
C LEU A 204 -2.24 -14.35 -10.36
N HIS A 205 -2.07 -13.61 -9.25
CA HIS A 205 -1.03 -13.89 -8.28
C HIS A 205 -1.44 -13.45 -6.87
N HIS A 206 -1.02 -14.22 -5.88
CA HIS A 206 -1.15 -13.85 -4.48
C HIS A 206 0.03 -14.46 -3.71
N CYS A 207 0.79 -13.62 -3.07
CA CYS A 207 1.80 -14.02 -2.09
C CYS A 207 1.81 -13.06 -0.91
N ILE A 208 2.57 -13.38 0.11
CA ILE A 208 2.78 -12.53 1.28
C ILE A 208 4.25 -12.18 1.34
N VAL A 209 4.55 -10.89 1.53
CA VAL A 209 5.91 -10.37 1.52
C VAL A 209 6.35 -9.91 2.90
N TYR A 210 7.62 -10.14 3.24
CA TYR A 210 8.22 -9.61 4.45
C TYR A 210 8.62 -8.13 4.29
N PRO A 211 8.76 -7.37 5.40
CA PRO A 211 9.20 -5.98 5.35
C PRO A 211 10.63 -5.85 4.82
N GLY A 212 10.98 -4.63 4.38
CA GLY A 212 12.33 -4.33 3.87
C GLY A 212 13.42 -4.31 4.95
N PHE A 213 13.04 -4.19 6.22
CA PHE A 213 13.97 -4.07 7.37
C PHE A 213 15.00 -2.94 7.19
N ASP A 214 14.65 -1.89 6.46
CA ASP A 214 15.57 -0.81 6.09
C ASP A 214 16.14 -0.10 7.31
N ASN A 215 15.35 0.12 8.37
CA ASN A 215 15.82 0.70 9.62
C ASN A 215 16.83 -0.21 10.35
N VAL A 216 16.60 -1.53 10.34
CA VAL A 216 17.51 -2.51 10.95
C VAL A 216 18.81 -2.56 10.16
N VAL A 217 18.72 -2.54 8.83
CA VAL A 217 19.91 -2.51 7.95
C VAL A 217 20.69 -1.21 8.12
N ALA A 218 20.01 -0.07 8.29
CA ALA A 218 20.68 1.21 8.56
C ALA A 218 21.41 1.22 9.91
N ALA A 219 20.77 0.69 10.97
CA ALA A 219 21.36 0.63 12.31
C ALA A 219 22.47 -0.41 12.44
N ARG A 220 22.32 -1.57 11.79
CA ARG A 220 23.27 -2.71 11.87
C ARG A 220 23.45 -3.35 10.49
N PRO A 221 24.28 -2.78 9.59
CA PRO A 221 24.29 -3.15 8.17
C PRO A 221 24.53 -4.62 7.88
N ALA A 222 25.50 -5.26 8.56
CA ALA A 222 25.82 -6.67 8.32
C ALA A 222 24.69 -7.60 8.82
N ALA A 223 24.31 -7.46 10.10
CA ALA A 223 23.26 -8.27 10.71
C ALA A 223 21.89 -8.04 10.04
N GLY A 224 21.56 -6.79 9.73
CA GLY A 224 20.31 -6.45 9.05
C GLY A 224 20.21 -7.04 7.65
N ARG A 225 21.30 -7.05 6.85
CA ARG A 225 21.33 -7.71 5.54
C ARG A 225 21.15 -9.23 5.64
N VAL A 226 21.81 -9.87 6.62
CA VAL A 226 21.65 -11.31 6.86
C VAL A 226 20.21 -11.63 7.25
N LEU A 227 19.65 -10.91 8.24
CA LEU A 227 18.26 -11.08 8.66
C LEU A 227 17.29 -10.92 7.48
N ARG A 228 17.43 -9.85 6.71
CA ARG A 228 16.59 -9.59 5.52
C ARG A 228 16.69 -10.73 4.52
N ARG A 229 17.90 -11.22 4.21
CA ARG A 229 18.10 -12.34 3.28
C ARG A 229 17.42 -13.61 3.79
N LEU A 230 17.59 -13.96 5.07
CA LEU A 230 16.94 -15.12 5.68
C LEU A 230 15.42 -15.03 5.60
N LEU A 231 14.83 -13.89 6.00
CA LEU A 231 13.37 -13.71 5.97
C LEU A 231 12.81 -13.72 4.54
N TYR A 232 13.55 -13.19 3.56
CA TYR A 232 13.13 -13.28 2.16
C TYR A 232 13.16 -14.70 1.60
N THR A 233 14.03 -15.60 2.12
CA THR A 233 13.96 -17.01 1.74
C THR A 233 12.71 -17.70 2.28
N LEU A 234 12.18 -17.23 3.43
CA LEU A 234 10.94 -17.76 3.99
C LEU A 234 9.70 -17.48 3.13
N GLU A 235 9.75 -16.47 2.25
CA GLU A 235 8.64 -16.18 1.31
C GLU A 235 8.39 -17.32 0.32
N HIS A 236 9.34 -18.23 0.14
CA HIS A 236 9.21 -19.42 -0.69
C HIS A 236 8.84 -20.69 0.10
N THR A 237 8.46 -20.53 1.37
CA THR A 237 8.07 -21.60 2.29
C THR A 237 6.69 -21.32 2.89
N PRO A 238 6.04 -22.27 3.57
CA PRO A 238 4.80 -22.00 4.30
C PRO A 238 4.89 -20.86 5.32
N LEU A 239 6.10 -20.53 5.80
CA LEU A 239 6.34 -19.42 6.73
C LEU A 239 6.08 -18.04 6.10
N GLN A 240 5.95 -17.93 4.78
CA GLN A 240 5.45 -16.70 4.14
C GLN A 240 4.16 -16.19 4.78
N ALA A 241 3.33 -17.11 5.33
CA ALA A 241 2.09 -16.76 6.01
C ALA A 241 2.25 -15.70 7.11
N PHE A 242 3.46 -15.57 7.69
CA PHE A 242 3.78 -14.59 8.71
C PHE A 242 4.47 -13.32 8.16
N GLY A 243 4.49 -13.11 6.85
CA GLY A 243 4.98 -11.88 6.25
C GLY A 243 4.07 -10.68 6.52
N LEU A 244 4.56 -9.48 6.24
CA LEU A 244 3.93 -8.21 6.59
C LEU A 244 2.67 -7.92 5.79
N SER A 245 2.77 -8.00 4.47
CA SER A 245 1.70 -7.55 3.58
C SER A 245 1.35 -8.62 2.55
N HIS A 246 0.07 -8.76 2.26
CA HIS A 246 -0.37 -9.42 1.04
C HIS A 246 0.11 -8.62 -0.17
N PHE A 247 0.53 -9.32 -1.21
CA PHE A 247 0.71 -8.82 -2.56
C PHE A 247 -0.24 -9.58 -3.48
N VAL A 248 -1.21 -8.89 -4.04
CA VAL A 248 -2.26 -9.47 -4.88
C VAL A 248 -2.26 -8.80 -6.24
N VAL A 249 -2.36 -9.60 -7.29
CA VAL A 249 -2.55 -9.15 -8.65
C VAL A 249 -3.80 -9.77 -9.22
N LEU A 250 -4.74 -8.91 -9.62
CA LEU A 250 -5.97 -9.28 -10.30
C LEU A 250 -5.94 -8.77 -11.74
N GLU A 251 -6.60 -9.47 -12.62
CA GLU A 251 -6.90 -9.01 -13.97
C GLU A 251 -8.39 -8.71 -14.06
N ARG A 252 -8.75 -7.53 -14.54
CA ARG A 252 -10.15 -7.25 -14.88
C ARG A 252 -10.56 -8.06 -16.11
N THR A 253 -11.56 -8.90 -15.97
CA THR A 253 -12.16 -9.63 -17.10
C THR A 253 -13.10 -8.72 -17.90
N ALA A 254 -13.30 -9.01 -19.19
CA ALA A 254 -14.38 -8.39 -19.92
C ALA A 254 -15.71 -8.83 -19.30
N VAL A 255 -16.63 -7.89 -19.14
CA VAL A 255 -18.03 -8.23 -18.84
C VAL A 255 -18.58 -8.76 -20.16
N GLY A 256 -18.98 -10.03 -20.17
CA GLY A 256 -19.63 -10.66 -21.33
C GLY A 256 -20.98 -10.05 -21.64
#